data_fce0f7ba5cb3afe22967a27ce427c4c3
#
_entry.id   fce0f7ba5cb3afe22967a27ce427c4c3
#
_cell.length_a   1.000
_cell.length_b   1.000
_cell.length_c   1.000
_cell.angle_alpha   90.00
_cell.angle_beta   90.00
_cell.angle_gamma   90.00
#
_symmetry.space_group_name_H-M   'P 1'
#
loop_
_entity.id
_entity.type
_entity.pdbx_description
1 polymer ?
#
loop_
_entity_poly.entity_id
_entity_poly.type
_entity_poly.pdbx_seq_one_letter_code
_entity_poly.pdbx_strand_id
1 'polypeptide(L)'
;AVEGADISYGTMSPTVLENNHTQISTKGIQVTATNEAVTSAGRNNEMAYQVAKAAKELKRDMETALLSNVAKSAGSATAARKLGGCPTWYETNVDAGAGGSGAGNGAIRTDGTQRAFTEDQLKGILVSCYNEGGNPNMIMVNAFNKQKLSGFTGGSTRFDAAEDRRLITSIDVYESDFGTMQVSPNRFIRGANGTAAKIGQDAHILDMEYWAVSFLRDFSLQTPAQTADADQRFMVAEYTLESRNEKASGLITDLTTS
;
A
#
# COMPACT_ATOMS: atom_id res chain seq x y z
N ALA A 1 3.70 -10.58 45.10
CA ALA A 1 4.56 -9.85 46.01
C ALA A 1 4.44 -10.52 47.40
N VAL A 2 5.54 -10.65 48.12
CA VAL A 2 5.51 -11.14 49.50
C VAL A 2 4.88 -10.03 50.33
N GLU A 3 4.05 -10.41 51.32
CA GLU A 3 3.41 -9.46 52.22
C GLU A 3 4.47 -8.64 52.96
N GLY A 4 4.41 -7.31 52.86
CA GLY A 4 5.40 -6.40 53.44
C GLY A 4 6.68 -6.17 52.63
N ALA A 5 6.80 -6.72 51.44
CA ALA A 5 7.96 -6.46 50.58
C ALA A 5 7.84 -5.09 49.86
N ASP A 6 8.96 -4.40 49.70
CA ASP A 6 9.04 -3.17 48.93
C ASP A 6 8.73 -3.44 47.44
N ILE A 7 8.01 -2.51 46.82
CA ILE A 7 7.65 -2.56 45.40
C ILE A 7 8.87 -2.11 44.57
N SER A 8 9.38 -2.99 43.70
CA SER A 8 10.37 -2.60 42.72
C SER A 8 9.67 -1.90 41.53
N TYR A 9 10.11 -0.71 41.21
CA TYR A 9 9.60 0.06 40.07
C TYR A 9 10.43 -0.27 38.82
N GLY A 10 9.72 -0.70 37.74
CA GLY A 10 10.37 -0.88 36.44
C GLY A 10 10.62 0.47 35.75
N THR A 11 11.73 0.58 35.04
CA THR A 11 12.02 1.74 34.20
C THR A 11 11.24 1.58 32.87
N MET A 12 10.41 2.57 32.50
CA MET A 12 9.73 2.56 31.24
C MET A 12 10.70 2.93 30.10
N SER A 13 10.71 2.12 29.04
CA SER A 13 11.42 2.50 27.81
C SER A 13 10.60 3.53 27.04
N PRO A 14 11.19 4.66 26.61
CA PRO A 14 10.48 5.64 25.80
C PRO A 14 10.16 5.06 24.43
N THR A 15 9.06 5.53 23.83
CA THR A 15 8.72 5.23 22.43
C THR A 15 9.71 5.93 21.51
N VAL A 16 10.09 5.24 20.44
CA VAL A 16 10.92 5.82 19.36
C VAL A 16 10.03 6.50 18.36
N LEU A 17 10.28 7.79 18.10
CA LEU A 17 9.56 8.56 17.09
C LEU A 17 10.32 8.49 15.75
N GLU A 18 9.71 7.86 14.78
CA GLU A 18 10.18 7.88 13.40
C GLU A 18 9.44 8.96 12.59
N ASN A 19 10.08 9.44 11.53
CA ASN A 19 9.51 10.45 10.65
C ASN A 19 9.42 9.96 9.20
N ASN A 20 8.42 10.42 8.47
CA ASN A 20 8.33 10.25 7.02
C ASN A 20 8.35 11.63 6.33
N HIS A 21 8.69 11.67 5.05
CA HIS A 21 8.70 12.91 4.27
C HIS A 21 7.45 13.01 3.40
N THR A 22 6.96 14.22 3.19
CA THR A 22 5.87 14.47 2.24
C THR A 22 6.40 14.39 0.81
N GLN A 23 5.61 13.78 -0.06
CA GLN A 23 5.87 13.70 -1.50
C GLN A 23 4.89 14.58 -2.26
N ILE A 24 5.41 15.37 -3.20
CA ILE A 24 4.60 16.18 -4.10
C ILE A 24 4.37 15.38 -5.37
N SER A 25 3.11 15.16 -5.72
CA SER A 25 2.71 14.55 -6.99
C SER A 25 1.94 15.57 -7.82
N THR A 26 2.32 15.71 -9.09
CA THR A 26 1.73 16.69 -9.99
C THR A 26 1.33 16.03 -11.31
N LYS A 27 0.24 16.54 -11.92
CA LYS A 27 -0.19 16.14 -13.25
C LYS A 27 -0.56 17.38 -14.06
N GLY A 28 0.22 17.68 -15.09
CA GLY A 28 -0.05 18.76 -16.03
C GLY A 28 -1.03 18.34 -17.12
N ILE A 29 -1.89 19.26 -17.53
CA ILE A 29 -2.90 19.10 -18.57
C ILE A 29 -2.81 20.29 -19.49
N GLN A 30 -2.80 20.07 -20.79
CA GLN A 30 -2.80 21.11 -21.78
C GLN A 30 -3.76 20.74 -22.92
N VAL A 31 -4.63 21.68 -23.28
CA VAL A 31 -5.53 21.58 -24.43
C VAL A 31 -5.34 22.81 -25.31
N THR A 32 -5.13 22.63 -26.59
CA THR A 32 -4.96 23.74 -27.53
C THR A 32 -6.26 24.54 -27.70
N ALA A 33 -6.17 25.85 -27.87
CA ALA A 33 -7.33 26.72 -28.04
C ALA A 33 -8.18 26.32 -29.25
N THR A 34 -7.56 25.87 -30.35
CA THR A 34 -8.24 25.35 -31.52
C THR A 34 -9.11 24.13 -31.21
N ASN A 35 -8.59 23.20 -30.40
CA ASN A 35 -9.33 21.98 -30.04
C ASN A 35 -10.53 22.28 -29.12
N GLU A 36 -10.44 23.31 -28.28
CA GLU A 36 -11.54 23.73 -27.43
C GLU A 36 -12.58 24.54 -28.19
N ALA A 37 -12.17 25.27 -29.26
CA ALA A 37 -13.06 26.06 -30.12
C ALA A 37 -13.84 25.20 -31.11
N VAL A 38 -13.35 24.02 -31.51
CA VAL A 38 -13.99 23.12 -32.47
C VAL A 38 -15.02 22.26 -31.74
N THR A 39 -16.24 22.23 -32.25
CA THR A 39 -17.29 21.34 -31.75
C THR A 39 -16.97 19.90 -32.10
N SER A 40 -16.59 19.12 -31.07
CA SER A 40 -16.28 17.72 -31.22
C SER A 40 -17.50 16.84 -30.98
N ALA A 41 -17.67 15.81 -31.79
CA ALA A 41 -18.74 14.83 -31.59
C ALA A 41 -18.49 14.06 -30.27
N GLY A 42 -19.50 14.04 -29.40
CA GLY A 42 -19.49 13.27 -28.16
C GLY A 42 -18.87 13.96 -26.92
N ARG A 43 -18.25 15.15 -27.06
CA ARG A 43 -17.70 15.92 -25.91
C ARG A 43 -17.85 17.42 -26.14
N ASN A 44 -18.44 18.11 -25.18
CA ASN A 44 -18.61 19.56 -25.25
C ASN A 44 -17.44 20.35 -24.65
N ASN A 45 -16.61 19.72 -23.79
CA ASN A 45 -15.50 20.37 -23.12
C ASN A 45 -14.37 19.35 -22.93
N GLU A 46 -13.31 19.49 -23.71
CA GLU A 46 -12.17 18.57 -23.67
C GLU A 46 -11.34 18.79 -22.38
N MET A 47 -11.19 20.04 -21.93
CA MET A 47 -10.45 20.35 -20.70
C MET A 47 -11.08 19.67 -19.47
N ALA A 48 -12.40 19.73 -19.32
CA ALA A 48 -13.08 19.08 -18.20
C ALA A 48 -12.89 17.55 -18.19
N TYR A 49 -12.93 16.93 -19.37
CA TYR A 49 -12.66 15.49 -19.50
C TYR A 49 -11.22 15.15 -19.13
N GLN A 50 -10.23 15.92 -19.59
CA GLN A 50 -8.83 15.68 -19.30
C GLN A 50 -8.51 15.90 -17.80
N VAL A 51 -9.14 16.88 -17.15
CA VAL A 51 -9.03 17.10 -15.70
C VAL A 51 -9.56 15.87 -14.92
N ALA A 52 -10.74 15.37 -15.28
CA ALA A 52 -11.29 14.17 -14.63
C ALA A 52 -10.42 12.92 -14.84
N LYS A 53 -9.81 12.78 -16.01
CA LYS A 53 -8.86 11.71 -16.31
C LYS A 53 -7.57 11.85 -15.48
N ALA A 54 -6.98 13.05 -15.46
CA ALA A 54 -5.76 13.34 -14.72
C ALA A 54 -5.94 13.12 -13.21
N ALA A 55 -7.10 13.44 -12.63
CA ALA A 55 -7.41 13.16 -11.24
C ALA A 55 -7.36 11.65 -10.91
N LYS A 56 -7.91 10.82 -11.79
CA LYS A 56 -7.84 9.36 -11.64
C LYS A 56 -6.41 8.83 -11.79
N GLU A 57 -5.64 9.40 -12.72
CA GLU A 57 -4.23 9.03 -12.93
C GLU A 57 -3.38 9.41 -11.72
N LEU A 58 -3.57 10.62 -11.17
CA LEU A 58 -2.84 11.07 -9.98
C LEU A 58 -3.12 10.17 -8.76
N LYS A 59 -4.39 9.78 -8.53
CA LYS A 59 -4.73 8.84 -7.46
C LYS A 59 -4.07 7.47 -7.62
N ARG A 60 -3.94 6.97 -8.86
CA ARG A 60 -3.23 5.71 -9.14
C ARG A 60 -1.74 5.83 -8.89
N ASP A 61 -1.14 6.96 -9.28
CA ASP A 61 0.26 7.23 -9.04
C ASP A 61 0.55 7.31 -7.52
N MET A 62 -0.37 7.93 -6.75
CA MET A 62 -0.30 7.95 -5.27
C MET A 62 -0.36 6.55 -4.68
N GLU A 63 -1.32 5.73 -5.07
CA GLU A 63 -1.46 4.35 -4.59
C GLU A 63 -0.18 3.54 -4.86
N THR A 64 0.37 3.68 -6.06
CA THR A 64 1.64 3.02 -6.42
C THR A 64 2.80 3.51 -5.55
N ALA A 65 2.89 4.82 -5.28
CA ALA A 65 3.94 5.38 -4.44
C ALA A 65 3.83 4.91 -2.98
N LEU A 66 2.61 4.85 -2.44
CA LEU A 66 2.34 4.41 -1.07
C LEU A 66 2.71 2.94 -0.83
N LEU A 67 2.54 2.08 -1.84
CA LEU A 67 2.81 0.64 -1.75
C LEU A 67 4.21 0.25 -2.25
N SER A 68 5.01 1.21 -2.75
CA SER A 68 6.33 0.92 -3.30
C SER A 68 7.40 0.74 -2.23
N ASN A 69 8.36 -0.16 -2.49
CA ASN A 69 9.56 -0.32 -1.65
C ASN A 69 10.59 0.75 -2.00
N VAL A 70 10.29 2.01 -1.66
CA VAL A 70 11.16 3.17 -1.91
C VAL A 70 11.47 3.84 -0.58
N ALA A 71 12.75 4.12 -0.33
CA ALA A 71 13.18 4.80 0.87
C ALA A 71 12.65 6.22 0.97
N LYS A 72 12.37 6.66 2.20
CA LYS A 72 12.13 8.07 2.49
C LYS A 72 13.34 8.93 2.12
N SER A 73 13.10 10.09 1.55
CA SER A 73 14.16 11.04 1.18
C SER A 73 13.71 12.48 1.41
N ALA A 74 14.52 13.24 2.13
CA ALA A 74 14.29 14.67 2.34
C ALA A 74 14.40 15.49 1.04
N GLY A 75 15.01 14.90 0.00
CA GLY A 75 15.30 15.60 -1.24
C GLY A 75 16.45 16.60 -1.11
N SER A 76 16.70 17.33 -2.19
CA SER A 76 17.69 18.40 -2.27
C SER A 76 17.21 19.46 -3.26
N ALA A 77 18.04 20.47 -3.55
CA ALA A 77 17.75 21.45 -4.58
C ALA A 77 17.51 20.82 -5.99
N THR A 78 18.09 19.64 -6.24
CA THR A 78 18.03 18.95 -7.54
C THR A 78 17.28 17.61 -7.48
N ALA A 79 16.98 17.09 -6.29
CA ALA A 79 16.28 15.81 -6.11
C ALA A 79 14.96 16.02 -5.37
N ALA A 80 13.87 15.47 -5.91
CA ALA A 80 12.55 15.54 -5.29
C ALA A 80 12.50 14.77 -3.96
N ARG A 81 11.75 15.31 -2.99
CA ARG A 81 11.39 14.57 -1.78
C ARG A 81 10.57 13.33 -2.13
N LYS A 82 10.79 12.26 -1.38
CA LYS A 82 10.06 10.99 -1.54
C LYS A 82 9.59 10.52 -0.18
N LEU A 83 8.37 10.02 -0.12
CA LEU A 83 7.87 9.31 1.04
C LEU A 83 8.48 7.89 1.09
N GLY A 84 8.65 7.35 2.27
CA GLY A 84 8.86 5.91 2.46
C GLY A 84 7.53 5.18 2.28
N GLY A 85 7.50 4.22 1.37
CA GLY A 85 6.29 3.43 1.10
C GLY A 85 6.02 2.40 2.20
N CYS A 86 4.85 1.77 2.16
CA CYS A 86 4.38 0.81 3.15
C CYS A 86 5.41 -0.31 3.46
N PRO A 87 6.07 -0.95 2.48
CA PRO A 87 7.05 -2.01 2.76
C PRO A 87 8.27 -1.57 3.58
N THR A 88 8.57 -0.27 3.64
CA THR A 88 9.76 0.26 4.33
C THR A 88 9.57 0.45 5.84
N TRP A 89 8.35 0.26 6.33
CA TRP A 89 7.98 0.47 7.73
C TRP A 89 7.85 -0.81 8.54
N TYR A 90 7.91 -1.99 7.90
CA TYR A 90 7.88 -3.26 8.60
C TYR A 90 9.30 -3.69 8.98
N GLU A 91 9.46 -4.12 10.22
CA GLU A 91 10.69 -4.69 10.76
C GLU A 91 10.44 -6.04 11.42
N THR A 92 9.51 -6.09 12.37
CA THR A 92 9.29 -7.25 13.25
C THR A 92 8.51 -8.35 12.54
N ASN A 93 7.37 -8.01 11.94
CA ASN A 93 6.44 -8.97 11.32
C ASN A 93 6.68 -9.09 9.82
N VAL A 94 7.90 -9.49 9.43
CA VAL A 94 8.28 -9.68 8.03
C VAL A 94 8.66 -11.13 7.80
N ASP A 95 7.94 -11.78 6.90
CA ASP A 95 8.29 -13.08 6.36
C ASP A 95 8.88 -12.89 4.96
N ALA A 96 10.21 -12.86 4.88
CA ALA A 96 10.98 -12.65 3.67
C ALA A 96 11.58 -13.96 3.14
N GLY A 97 11.86 -13.98 1.85
CA GLY A 97 12.64 -15.05 1.23
C GLY A 97 14.08 -15.10 1.77
N ALA A 98 14.79 -16.17 1.48
CA ALA A 98 16.17 -16.34 1.94
C ALA A 98 17.06 -15.14 1.52
N GLY A 99 17.69 -14.50 2.50
CA GLY A 99 18.50 -13.29 2.33
C GLY A 99 17.70 -11.97 2.34
N GLY A 100 16.38 -12.03 2.43
CA GLY A 100 15.53 -10.84 2.58
C GLY A 100 15.35 -10.40 4.02
N SER A 101 15.03 -9.13 4.24
CA SER A 101 14.73 -8.58 5.57
C SER A 101 13.90 -7.30 5.47
N GLY A 102 13.12 -7.01 6.52
CA GLY A 102 12.49 -5.71 6.73
C GLY A 102 13.50 -4.62 7.11
N ALA A 103 13.08 -3.36 7.10
CA ALA A 103 13.91 -2.22 7.46
C ALA A 103 13.34 -1.41 8.62
N GLY A 104 12.03 -1.18 8.69
CA GLY A 104 11.31 -0.60 9.82
C GLY A 104 11.44 0.91 10.03
N ASN A 105 12.38 1.56 9.37
CA ASN A 105 12.73 2.97 9.61
C ASN A 105 12.56 3.87 8.37
N GLY A 106 11.76 3.43 7.40
CA GLY A 106 11.61 4.13 6.13
C GLY A 106 12.75 3.91 5.12
N ALA A 107 13.68 2.99 5.37
CA ALA A 107 14.67 2.54 4.42
C ALA A 107 14.09 1.41 3.54
N ILE A 108 14.74 1.17 2.38
CA ILE A 108 14.36 0.07 1.48
C ILE A 108 14.57 -1.27 2.21
N ARG A 109 13.55 -2.12 2.19
CA ARG A 109 13.72 -3.52 2.61
C ARG A 109 14.69 -4.25 1.68
N THR A 110 15.38 -5.24 2.22
CA THR A 110 16.27 -6.10 1.43
C THR A 110 15.44 -7.20 0.77
N ASP A 111 15.57 -7.35 -0.55
CA ASP A 111 14.95 -8.43 -1.30
C ASP A 111 15.65 -9.76 -1.06
N GLY A 112 14.87 -10.82 -0.92
CA GLY A 112 15.35 -12.20 -0.82
C GLY A 112 15.07 -13.02 -2.07
N THR A 113 15.26 -14.34 -1.95
CA THR A 113 14.95 -15.30 -3.01
C THR A 113 13.43 -15.45 -3.16
N GLN A 114 12.94 -15.40 -4.39
CA GLN A 114 11.51 -15.57 -4.69
C GLN A 114 11.03 -16.96 -4.29
N ARG A 115 9.80 -16.99 -3.75
CA ARG A 115 9.14 -18.20 -3.27
C ARG A 115 7.63 -18.18 -3.54
N ALA A 116 7.02 -19.34 -3.50
CA ALA A 116 5.58 -19.45 -3.65
C ALA A 116 4.86 -18.92 -2.41
N PHE A 117 3.69 -18.30 -2.59
CA PHE A 117 2.82 -17.91 -1.50
C PHE A 117 2.12 -19.16 -0.92
N THR A 118 2.26 -19.38 0.39
CA THR A 118 1.69 -20.51 1.10
C THR A 118 0.80 -20.07 2.26
N GLU A 119 -0.11 -20.93 2.66
CA GLU A 119 -1.02 -20.68 3.80
C GLU A 119 -0.24 -20.63 5.12
N ASP A 120 0.82 -21.43 5.27
CA ASP A 120 1.64 -21.45 6.48
C ASP A 120 2.37 -20.12 6.71
N GLN A 121 2.83 -19.44 5.64
CA GLN A 121 3.40 -18.10 5.72
C GLN A 121 2.38 -17.09 6.24
N LEU A 122 1.14 -17.15 5.72
CA LEU A 122 0.06 -16.27 6.17
C LEU A 122 -0.26 -16.51 7.65
N LYS A 123 -0.43 -17.76 8.06
CA LYS A 123 -0.70 -18.14 9.44
C LYS A 123 0.45 -17.71 10.37
N GLY A 124 1.71 -17.87 9.94
CA GLY A 124 2.88 -17.45 10.69
C GLY A 124 2.89 -15.94 11.00
N ILE A 125 2.60 -15.11 10.00
CA ILE A 125 2.51 -13.65 10.18
C ILE A 125 1.33 -13.28 11.08
N LEU A 126 0.18 -13.95 10.96
CA LEU A 126 -0.97 -13.68 11.82
C LEU A 126 -0.68 -13.99 13.29
N VAL A 127 -0.01 -15.11 13.57
CA VAL A 127 0.44 -15.44 14.93
C VAL A 127 1.41 -14.36 15.44
N SER A 128 2.34 -13.91 14.59
CA SER A 128 3.31 -12.86 14.98
C SER A 128 2.59 -11.55 15.33
N CYS A 129 1.67 -11.08 14.48
CA CYS A 129 0.87 -9.88 14.75
C CYS A 129 0.03 -10.02 16.02
N TYR A 130 -0.60 -11.17 16.23
CA TYR A 130 -1.42 -11.43 17.42
C TYR A 130 -0.58 -11.39 18.71
N ASN A 131 0.62 -11.99 18.70
CA ASN A 131 1.52 -11.99 19.85
C ASN A 131 2.00 -10.58 20.21
N GLU A 132 2.13 -9.69 19.24
CA GLU A 132 2.51 -8.28 19.46
C GLU A 132 1.28 -7.36 19.71
N GLY A 133 0.07 -7.94 19.78
CA GLY A 133 -1.16 -7.22 20.14
C GLY A 133 -1.87 -6.54 18.96
N GLY A 134 -1.49 -6.85 17.72
CA GLY A 134 -2.17 -6.39 16.51
C GLY A 134 -3.41 -7.23 16.17
N ASN A 135 -4.34 -6.62 15.46
CA ASN A 135 -5.55 -7.28 14.96
C ASN A 135 -5.76 -6.96 13.47
N PRO A 136 -4.97 -7.56 12.57
CA PRO A 136 -5.07 -7.27 11.15
C PRO A 136 -6.45 -7.64 10.60
N ASN A 137 -6.99 -6.74 9.78
CA ASN A 137 -8.34 -6.84 9.23
C ASN A 137 -8.37 -6.87 7.69
N MET A 138 -7.25 -6.62 7.03
CA MET A 138 -7.15 -6.59 5.58
C MET A 138 -5.90 -7.33 5.07
N ILE A 139 -6.09 -8.15 4.04
CA ILE A 139 -5.02 -8.74 3.25
C ILE A 139 -5.04 -8.09 1.87
N MET A 140 -3.96 -7.39 1.50
CA MET A 140 -3.82 -6.74 0.20
C MET A 140 -2.75 -7.45 -0.62
N VAL A 141 -3.12 -7.96 -1.77
CA VAL A 141 -2.24 -8.75 -2.65
C VAL A 141 -2.42 -8.38 -4.12
N ASN A 142 -1.47 -8.78 -4.97
CA ASN A 142 -1.62 -8.71 -6.41
C ASN A 142 -2.61 -9.75 -6.94
N ALA A 143 -2.95 -9.67 -8.23
CA ALA A 143 -3.93 -10.57 -8.86
C ALA A 143 -3.48 -12.04 -8.85
N PHE A 144 -2.18 -12.31 -9.08
CA PHE A 144 -1.64 -13.67 -9.07
C PHE A 144 -1.70 -14.29 -7.67
N ASN A 145 -1.21 -13.59 -6.65
CA ASN A 145 -1.22 -14.07 -5.28
C ASN A 145 -2.65 -14.15 -4.70
N LYS A 146 -3.60 -13.34 -5.21
CA LYS A 146 -5.03 -13.51 -4.91
C LYS A 146 -5.56 -14.86 -5.38
N GLN A 147 -5.17 -15.31 -6.58
CA GLN A 147 -5.56 -16.64 -7.08
C GLN A 147 -4.92 -17.75 -6.25
N LYS A 148 -3.65 -17.57 -5.82
CA LYS A 148 -3.00 -18.54 -4.92
C LYS A 148 -3.70 -18.62 -3.57
N LEU A 149 -4.04 -17.46 -2.98
CA LEU A 149 -4.78 -17.40 -1.71
C LEU A 149 -6.15 -18.08 -1.82
N SER A 150 -6.87 -17.88 -2.93
CA SER A 150 -8.15 -18.57 -3.19
C SER A 150 -8.00 -20.09 -3.34
N GLY A 151 -6.80 -20.58 -3.57
CA GLY A 151 -6.45 -22.01 -3.61
C GLY A 151 -6.06 -22.61 -2.25
N PHE A 152 -5.97 -21.82 -1.19
CA PHE A 152 -5.62 -22.33 0.14
C PHE A 152 -6.74 -23.25 0.65
N THR A 153 -6.34 -24.40 1.18
CA THR A 153 -7.25 -25.48 1.59
C THR A 153 -7.47 -25.54 3.09
N GLY A 154 -7.26 -24.44 3.78
CA GLY A 154 -7.49 -24.34 5.21
C GLY A 154 -8.91 -24.77 5.57
N GLY A 155 -9.05 -25.93 6.21
CA GLY A 155 -10.32 -26.47 6.69
C GLY A 155 -11.33 -26.74 5.55
N SER A 156 -11.32 -27.89 5.00
CA SER A 156 -11.90 -28.36 3.75
C SER A 156 -13.44 -28.35 3.60
N THR A 157 -14.17 -27.54 4.32
CA THR A 157 -15.63 -27.45 4.17
C THR A 157 -16.04 -26.06 3.72
N ARG A 158 -15.95 -25.83 2.41
CA ARG A 158 -16.71 -24.75 1.77
C ARG A 158 -18.18 -25.15 1.79
N PHE A 159 -18.90 -24.75 2.82
CA PHE A 159 -20.35 -24.77 2.78
C PHE A 159 -20.81 -23.56 1.99
N ASP A 160 -20.97 -23.75 0.71
CA ASP A 160 -21.72 -22.81 -0.10
C ASP A 160 -23.14 -23.34 -0.20
N ALA A 161 -24.14 -22.54 0.11
CA ALA A 161 -25.51 -22.88 -0.07
C ALA A 161 -25.75 -23.17 -1.56
N ALA A 162 -25.88 -24.41 -1.91
CA ALA A 162 -25.98 -24.92 -3.29
C ALA A 162 -27.33 -24.61 -3.95
N GLU A 163 -28.00 -23.50 -3.59
CA GLU A 163 -29.24 -23.10 -4.25
C GLU A 163 -29.03 -22.53 -5.65
N ASP A 164 -27.90 -21.91 -5.91
CA ASP A 164 -27.52 -21.47 -7.25
C ASP A 164 -26.37 -22.35 -7.77
N ARG A 165 -26.54 -23.05 -8.84
CA ARG A 165 -25.54 -23.90 -9.53
C ARG A 165 -24.35 -23.07 -10.03
N ARG A 166 -23.64 -22.38 -9.12
CA ARG A 166 -22.47 -21.52 -9.38
C ARG A 166 -21.21 -22.21 -8.90
N LEU A 167 -20.18 -22.21 -9.74
CA LEU A 167 -18.84 -22.56 -9.33
C LEU A 167 -18.17 -21.31 -8.71
N ILE A 168 -18.02 -21.26 -7.38
CA ILE A 168 -17.35 -20.19 -6.66
C ILE A 168 -15.94 -20.63 -6.30
N THR A 169 -14.93 -19.94 -6.84
CA THR A 169 -13.51 -20.21 -6.58
C THR A 169 -12.83 -19.07 -5.83
N SER A 170 -13.49 -17.90 -5.65
CA SER A 170 -12.89 -16.76 -4.97
C SER A 170 -13.11 -16.80 -3.48
N ILE A 171 -12.09 -16.38 -2.72
CA ILE A 171 -12.16 -16.12 -1.28
C ILE A 171 -12.04 -14.59 -1.11
N ASP A 172 -13.09 -13.93 -0.67
CA ASP A 172 -13.07 -12.49 -0.39
C ASP A 172 -12.92 -12.20 1.10
N VAL A 173 -13.24 -13.17 1.95
CA VAL A 173 -13.05 -13.13 3.40
C VAL A 173 -12.24 -14.35 3.80
N TYR A 174 -11.14 -14.13 4.50
CA TYR A 174 -10.34 -15.18 5.10
C TYR A 174 -10.63 -15.20 6.61
N GLU A 175 -11.18 -16.29 7.10
CA GLU A 175 -11.43 -16.51 8.52
C GLU A 175 -10.27 -17.33 9.10
N SER A 176 -9.56 -16.74 10.05
CA SER A 176 -8.48 -17.35 10.79
C SER A 176 -8.87 -17.58 12.23
N ASP A 177 -8.05 -18.32 12.98
CA ASP A 177 -8.24 -18.54 14.43
C ASP A 177 -8.18 -17.22 15.24
N PHE A 178 -7.67 -16.14 14.65
CA PHE A 178 -7.45 -14.83 15.29
C PHE A 178 -8.43 -13.75 14.83
N GLY A 179 -9.28 -14.04 13.86
CA GLY A 179 -10.26 -13.08 13.36
C GLY A 179 -10.53 -13.24 11.86
N THR A 180 -11.41 -12.39 11.37
CA THR A 180 -11.81 -12.35 9.97
C THR A 180 -11.10 -11.21 9.24
N MET A 181 -10.54 -11.50 8.06
CA MET A 181 -9.82 -10.53 7.24
C MET A 181 -10.45 -10.42 5.87
N GLN A 182 -10.60 -9.20 5.39
CA GLN A 182 -11.02 -8.95 4.02
C GLN A 182 -9.83 -9.10 3.06
N VAL A 183 -9.99 -9.88 2.00
CA VAL A 183 -8.96 -10.05 0.97
C VAL A 183 -9.24 -9.13 -0.20
N SER A 184 -8.40 -8.10 -0.36
CA SER A 184 -8.53 -7.10 -1.40
C SER A 184 -7.43 -7.25 -2.47
N PRO A 185 -7.78 -7.59 -3.72
CA PRO A 185 -6.82 -7.56 -4.81
C PRO A 185 -6.53 -6.11 -5.22
N ASN A 186 -5.25 -5.71 -5.19
CA ASN A 186 -4.84 -4.38 -5.63
C ASN A 186 -4.19 -4.45 -7.02
N ARG A 187 -4.74 -3.66 -7.96
CA ARG A 187 -4.26 -3.61 -9.36
C ARG A 187 -2.91 -2.90 -9.51
N PHE A 188 -2.52 -2.12 -8.52
CA PHE A 188 -1.29 -1.32 -8.55
C PHE A 188 -0.12 -2.05 -7.92
N ILE A 189 -0.38 -3.11 -7.16
CA ILE A 189 0.63 -4.08 -6.73
C ILE A 189 0.95 -4.98 -7.92
N ARG A 190 1.93 -4.57 -8.74
CA ARG A 190 2.32 -5.29 -9.96
C ARG A 190 3.70 -5.88 -9.81
N GLY A 191 3.94 -7.01 -10.51
CA GLY A 191 5.28 -7.56 -10.66
C GLY A 191 6.23 -6.52 -11.25
N ALA A 192 7.40 -6.39 -10.69
CA ALA A 192 8.38 -5.43 -11.17
C ALA A 192 9.02 -5.93 -12.47
N ASN A 193 8.82 -5.19 -13.53
CA ASN A 193 9.71 -5.26 -14.67
C ASN A 193 10.98 -4.44 -14.35
N GLY A 194 11.95 -5.04 -13.68
CA GLY A 194 13.34 -4.58 -13.69
C GLY A 194 13.70 -3.33 -12.89
N THR A 195 12.84 -2.80 -12.03
CA THR A 195 13.13 -1.59 -11.24
C THR A 195 12.96 -1.79 -9.73
N ALA A 196 13.64 -0.95 -8.95
CA ALA A 196 13.83 -1.02 -7.49
C ALA A 196 12.56 -1.11 -6.61
N ALA A 197 11.38 -0.98 -7.17
CA ALA A 197 10.11 -1.11 -6.47
C ALA A 197 9.44 -2.44 -6.84
N LYS A 198 9.89 -3.55 -6.28
CA LYS A 198 9.31 -4.88 -6.52
C LYS A 198 7.98 -5.07 -5.77
N ILE A 199 7.03 -4.21 -6.05
CA ILE A 199 5.74 -4.11 -5.37
C ILE A 199 4.92 -5.40 -5.53
N GLY A 200 5.00 -6.03 -6.69
CA GLY A 200 4.18 -7.22 -7.02
C GLY A 200 4.54 -8.49 -6.23
N GLN A 201 5.65 -8.48 -5.52
CA GLN A 201 6.14 -9.62 -4.75
C GLN A 201 5.69 -9.59 -3.29
N ASP A 202 4.88 -8.60 -2.91
CA ASP A 202 4.49 -8.36 -1.54
C ASP A 202 3.01 -8.70 -1.31
N ALA A 203 2.73 -9.31 -0.16
CA ALA A 203 1.40 -9.46 0.40
C ALA A 203 1.36 -8.70 1.73
N HIS A 204 0.53 -7.68 1.79
CA HIS A 204 0.37 -6.85 2.98
C HIS A 204 -0.77 -7.37 3.84
N ILE A 205 -0.49 -7.60 5.11
CA ILE A 205 -1.44 -7.97 6.14
C ILE A 205 -1.59 -6.74 7.03
N LEU A 206 -2.68 -5.99 6.86
CA LEU A 206 -2.83 -4.66 7.41
C LEU A 206 -3.84 -4.65 8.55
N ASP A 207 -3.48 -3.98 9.62
CA ASP A 207 -4.42 -3.42 10.57
C ASP A 207 -4.66 -1.96 10.19
N MET A 208 -5.80 -1.70 9.54
CA MET A 208 -6.11 -0.39 8.95
C MET A 208 -6.27 0.73 9.98
N GLU A 209 -6.37 0.43 11.26
CA GLU A 209 -6.43 1.43 12.32
C GLU A 209 -5.09 2.17 12.49
N TYR A 210 -3.98 1.51 12.19
CA TYR A 210 -2.64 2.06 12.37
C TYR A 210 -2.03 2.67 11.10
N TRP A 211 -2.77 2.67 9.98
CA TRP A 211 -2.31 3.25 8.73
C TRP A 211 -3.18 4.40 8.30
N ALA A 212 -2.55 5.51 7.91
CA ALA A 212 -3.26 6.67 7.36
C ALA A 212 -2.47 7.36 6.25
N VAL A 213 -3.17 8.01 5.35
CA VAL A 213 -2.57 8.93 4.39
C VAL A 213 -2.83 10.34 4.85
N SER A 214 -1.78 11.07 5.19
CA SER A 214 -1.86 12.43 5.67
C SER A 214 -1.50 13.41 4.55
N PHE A 215 -2.37 14.41 4.32
CA PHE A 215 -2.18 15.45 3.32
C PHE A 215 -1.64 16.72 3.97
N LEU A 216 -0.51 17.23 3.45
CA LEU A 216 -0.04 18.58 3.75
C LEU A 216 -0.75 19.60 2.86
N ARG A 217 -0.92 19.27 1.58
CA ARG A 217 -1.75 20.00 0.63
C ARG A 217 -2.65 19.01 -0.09
N ASP A 218 -3.95 19.19 0.07
CA ASP A 218 -4.94 18.33 -0.58
C ASP A 218 -4.95 18.56 -2.10
N PHE A 219 -5.67 17.73 -2.81
CA PHE A 219 -5.84 17.84 -4.26
C PHE A 219 -6.32 19.24 -4.64
N SER A 220 -5.51 19.95 -5.39
CA SER A 220 -5.87 21.26 -5.91
C SER A 220 -5.62 21.32 -7.42
N LEU A 221 -6.56 21.94 -8.14
CA LEU A 221 -6.42 22.28 -9.55
C LEU A 221 -5.98 23.73 -9.64
N GLN A 222 -4.85 23.97 -10.30
CA GLN A 222 -4.32 25.31 -10.49
C GLN A 222 -4.23 25.65 -11.98
N THR A 223 -4.50 26.90 -12.30
CA THR A 223 -4.38 27.44 -13.64
C THR A 223 -3.19 28.39 -13.66
N PRO A 224 -2.05 28.03 -14.28
CA PRO A 224 -0.91 28.92 -14.42
C PRO A 224 -1.21 30.08 -15.37
N ALA A 225 -0.31 31.09 -15.41
CA ALA A 225 -0.38 32.13 -16.42
C ALA A 225 -0.28 31.52 -17.83
N GLN A 226 -1.10 31.99 -18.76
CA GLN A 226 -1.09 31.52 -20.13
C GLN A 226 0.20 31.95 -20.83
N THR A 227 0.98 31.00 -21.32
CA THR A 227 2.24 31.23 -22.02
C THR A 227 2.20 30.82 -23.50
N ALA A 228 1.12 30.13 -23.91
CA ALA A 228 0.93 29.63 -25.26
C ALA A 228 -0.56 29.72 -25.66
N ASP A 229 -0.87 29.50 -26.92
CA ASP A 229 -2.26 29.37 -27.42
C ASP A 229 -2.87 28.02 -27.02
N ALA A 230 -3.01 27.84 -25.69
CA ALA A 230 -3.55 26.62 -25.08
C ALA A 230 -4.05 26.93 -23.66
N ASP A 231 -5.13 26.28 -23.24
CA ASP A 231 -5.53 26.24 -21.83
C ASP A 231 -4.64 25.21 -21.11
N GLN A 232 -3.96 25.67 -20.07
CA GLN A 232 -3.05 24.88 -19.25
C GLN A 232 -3.55 24.81 -17.82
N ARG A 233 -3.60 23.60 -17.26
CA ARG A 233 -3.95 23.37 -15.86
C ARG A 233 -3.05 22.29 -15.29
N PHE A 234 -2.83 22.32 -13.99
CA PHE A 234 -2.14 21.24 -13.31
C PHE A 234 -2.82 20.92 -11.98
N MET A 235 -2.83 19.63 -11.67
CA MET A 235 -3.24 19.14 -10.36
C MET A 235 -2.00 18.90 -9.53
N VAL A 236 -2.08 19.23 -8.26
CA VAL A 236 -1.03 18.98 -7.27
C VAL A 236 -1.65 18.39 -6.02
N ALA A 237 -0.95 17.44 -5.42
CA ALA A 237 -1.22 16.93 -4.09
C ALA A 237 0.11 16.70 -3.37
N GLU A 238 0.16 17.01 -2.09
CA GLU A 238 1.32 16.74 -1.24
C GLU A 238 0.85 15.92 -0.05
N TYR A 239 1.39 14.71 0.07
CA TYR A 239 0.93 13.69 1.00
C TYR A 239 2.08 12.86 1.55
N THR A 240 1.82 12.14 2.61
CA THR A 240 2.73 11.15 3.20
C THR A 240 1.96 9.96 3.74
N LEU A 241 2.67 8.85 3.97
CA LEU A 241 2.15 7.69 4.66
C LEU A 241 2.47 7.82 6.15
N GLU A 242 1.46 7.64 6.98
CA GLU A 242 1.56 7.57 8.44
C GLU A 242 1.43 6.11 8.87
N SER A 243 2.43 5.61 9.58
CA SER A 243 2.42 4.31 10.27
C SER A 243 2.52 4.57 11.77
N ARG A 244 1.52 4.17 12.53
CA ARG A 244 1.44 4.42 13.98
C ARG A 244 2.01 3.29 14.80
N ASN A 245 1.91 2.05 14.30
CA ASN A 245 2.44 0.86 14.96
C ASN A 245 2.82 -0.18 13.89
N GLU A 246 4.11 -0.46 13.76
CA GLU A 246 4.60 -1.43 12.79
C GLU A 246 4.25 -2.87 13.18
N LYS A 247 4.17 -3.15 14.49
CA LYS A 247 3.93 -4.49 15.04
C LYS A 247 2.50 -5.00 14.88
N ALA A 248 1.54 -4.08 14.65
CA ALA A 248 0.14 -4.45 14.44
C ALA A 248 -0.13 -5.05 13.05
N SER A 249 0.78 -4.84 12.12
CA SER A 249 0.65 -5.27 10.73
C SER A 249 1.81 -6.16 10.33
N GLY A 250 1.67 -6.90 9.24
CA GLY A 250 2.71 -7.80 8.75
C GLY A 250 2.90 -7.75 7.24
N LEU A 251 4.03 -8.26 6.79
CA LEU A 251 4.42 -8.28 5.40
C LEU A 251 5.01 -9.63 5.01
N ILE A 252 4.46 -10.23 3.96
CA ILE A 252 5.07 -11.41 3.31
C ILE A 252 5.68 -10.93 2.01
N THR A 253 6.97 -11.18 1.81
CA THR A 253 7.71 -10.64 0.66
C THR A 253 8.34 -11.72 -0.19
N ASP A 254 8.92 -11.28 -1.31
CA ASP A 254 9.65 -12.13 -2.25
C ASP A 254 8.79 -13.25 -2.84
N LEU A 255 7.50 -12.95 -3.03
CA LEU A 255 6.56 -13.88 -3.64
C LEU A 255 6.73 -13.93 -5.16
N THR A 256 6.48 -15.09 -5.74
CA THR A 256 6.39 -15.22 -7.21
C THR A 256 5.18 -14.47 -7.74
N THR A 257 5.31 -13.91 -8.93
CA THR A 257 4.27 -13.10 -9.59
C THR A 257 3.74 -13.71 -10.87
N SER A 258 4.25 -14.89 -11.24
CA SER A 258 3.88 -15.67 -12.43
C SER A 258 4.14 -17.15 -12.19
#